data_0adb80d841867c93eac5060fedad0bb9
#
_entry.id   0adb80d841867c93eac5060fedad0bb9
#
_cell.length_a   1.000
_cell.length_b   1.000
_cell.length_c   1.000
_cell.angle_alpha   90.00
_cell.angle_beta   90.00
_cell.angle_gamma   90.00
#
_symmetry.space_group_name_H-M   'P 1'
#
loop_
_entity.id
_entity.type
_entity.pdbx_description
1 polymer ?
#
loop_
_entity_poly.entity_id
_entity_poly.type
_entity_poly.pdbx_seq_one_letter_code
_entity_poly.pdbx_strand_id
1 'polypeptide(L)'
;VLKKRILDDIGDQSEVSKLINKRSDSEFLELMSNLGGHCISTLCESFNKIKDNKPTAFIAYTIKGWGTPLAGHKDNHAGLMTKAQMDDFKSKLEINNGEEWNRFSDEKSELNIDEYIKKLPFQKVGHRKFRGNKIIVDKPILINDNKISTQSAFGKILDAYAKKDTDFTSRILTTSPDVSVSTNLGSWINRKGLFSRKDTSDIFKDRKIPSAQKWIFSPDGQHIELGIAEMNLFIMLGSAGLSHELFNERLFPIGTVYDSFIARGLDALNYACYQDARFIIVGTPSGVS
;
A
#
# COMPACT_ATOMS: atom_id res chain seq x y z
N VAL A 1 -26.77 -17.30 24.09
CA VAL A 1 -27.48 -16.38 23.19
C VAL A 1 -27.00 -16.52 21.75
N LEU A 2 -25.69 -16.36 21.45
CA LEU A 2 -25.13 -16.44 20.09
C LEU A 2 -25.36 -17.81 19.44
N LYS A 3 -25.02 -18.91 20.16
CA LYS A 3 -25.18 -20.28 19.70
C LYS A 3 -26.63 -20.58 19.31
N LYS A 4 -27.58 -20.19 20.16
CA LYS A 4 -29.02 -20.38 19.89
C LYS A 4 -29.44 -19.64 18.61
N ARG A 5 -29.05 -18.37 18.44
CA ARG A 5 -29.42 -17.59 17.28
C ARG A 5 -28.90 -18.19 15.98
N ILE A 6 -27.64 -18.64 15.98
CA ILE A 6 -27.06 -19.26 14.78
C ILE A 6 -27.77 -20.61 14.47
N LEU A 7 -28.09 -21.42 15.48
CA LEU A 7 -28.81 -22.64 15.28
C LEU A 7 -30.23 -22.40 14.74
N ASP A 8 -30.89 -21.36 15.23
CA ASP A 8 -32.20 -20.93 14.71
C ASP A 8 -32.14 -20.54 13.23
N ASP A 9 -31.06 -19.88 12.82
CA ASP A 9 -30.86 -19.42 11.42
C ASP A 9 -30.51 -20.55 10.45
N ILE A 10 -29.72 -21.56 10.87
CA ILE A 10 -29.25 -22.66 9.99
C ILE A 10 -30.10 -23.93 10.06
N GLY A 11 -30.99 -24.03 11.05
CA GLY A 11 -31.84 -25.21 11.31
C GLY A 11 -31.11 -26.36 11.99
N ASP A 12 -31.86 -27.14 12.74
CA ASP A 12 -31.33 -28.16 13.67
C ASP A 12 -30.75 -29.43 13.00
N GLN A 13 -31.02 -29.66 11.72
CA GLN A 13 -30.64 -30.90 11.04
C GLN A 13 -29.39 -30.77 10.15
N SER A 14 -28.75 -29.61 10.08
CA SER A 14 -27.56 -29.44 9.29
C SER A 14 -26.32 -30.11 9.93
N GLU A 15 -25.34 -30.52 9.13
CA GLU A 15 -24.06 -31.01 9.66
C GLU A 15 -23.36 -29.95 10.50
N VAL A 16 -23.57 -28.67 10.17
CA VAL A 16 -23.03 -27.55 10.92
C VAL A 16 -23.68 -27.43 12.29
N SER A 17 -25.01 -27.63 12.39
CA SER A 17 -25.71 -27.62 13.69
C SER A 17 -25.23 -28.75 14.62
N LYS A 18 -24.94 -29.93 14.08
CA LYS A 18 -24.34 -31.05 14.84
C LYS A 18 -22.95 -30.69 15.39
N LEU A 19 -22.11 -30.01 14.59
CA LEU A 19 -20.78 -29.54 15.03
C LEU A 19 -20.88 -28.47 16.11
N ILE A 20 -21.82 -27.55 15.99
CA ILE A 20 -22.06 -26.48 16.96
C ILE A 20 -22.56 -27.11 18.29
N ASN A 21 -23.47 -28.05 18.23
CA ASN A 21 -24.06 -28.69 19.42
C ASN A 21 -23.05 -29.50 20.26
N LYS A 22 -21.99 -30.01 19.64
CA LYS A 22 -20.89 -30.70 20.32
C LYS A 22 -19.98 -29.79 21.15
N ARG A 23 -20.09 -28.49 21.02
CA ARG A 23 -19.23 -27.51 21.71
C ARG A 23 -19.97 -26.86 22.88
N SER A 24 -19.25 -26.52 23.93
CA SER A 24 -19.78 -25.66 24.99
C SER A 24 -20.00 -24.23 24.44
N ASP A 25 -20.74 -23.42 25.17
CA ASP A 25 -20.98 -22.01 24.79
C ASP A 25 -19.68 -21.19 24.76
N SER A 26 -18.74 -21.49 25.65
CA SER A 26 -17.41 -20.84 25.68
C SER A 26 -16.55 -21.22 24.48
N GLU A 27 -16.42 -22.52 24.18
CA GLU A 27 -15.67 -22.98 23.00
C GLU A 27 -16.28 -22.47 21.70
N PHE A 28 -17.62 -22.35 21.63
CA PHE A 28 -18.28 -21.80 20.46
C PHE A 28 -18.03 -20.31 20.33
N LEU A 29 -18.04 -19.56 21.42
CA LEU A 29 -17.74 -18.12 21.42
C LEU A 29 -16.29 -17.88 20.98
N GLU A 30 -15.35 -18.66 21.49
CA GLU A 30 -13.94 -18.59 21.10
C GLU A 30 -13.76 -18.87 19.61
N LEU A 31 -14.37 -19.94 19.10
CA LEU A 31 -14.36 -20.25 17.67
C LEU A 31 -14.91 -19.10 16.82
N MET A 32 -16.03 -18.52 17.21
CA MET A 32 -16.67 -17.42 16.46
C MET A 32 -15.91 -16.09 16.59
N SER A 33 -15.08 -15.95 17.61
CA SER A 33 -14.24 -14.76 17.77
C SER A 33 -12.98 -14.76 16.90
N ASN A 34 -12.56 -15.93 16.38
CA ASN A 34 -11.41 -16.05 15.49
C ASN A 34 -11.70 -17.03 14.33
N LEU A 35 -12.31 -16.52 13.28
CA LEU A 35 -12.56 -17.27 12.03
C LEU A 35 -11.37 -17.19 11.05
N GLY A 36 -10.16 -17.09 11.56
CA GLY A 36 -8.92 -17.04 10.77
C GLY A 36 -8.35 -15.64 10.60
N GLY A 37 -9.15 -14.58 10.71
CA GLY A 37 -8.69 -13.20 10.53
C GLY A 37 -7.73 -12.69 11.61
N HIS A 38 -7.70 -13.34 12.78
CA HIS A 38 -6.74 -13.08 13.87
C HIS A 38 -5.66 -14.16 14.00
N CYS A 39 -5.68 -15.17 13.14
CA CYS A 39 -4.71 -16.25 13.16
C CYS A 39 -3.51 -15.91 12.27
N ILE A 40 -2.37 -15.60 12.86
CA ILE A 40 -1.16 -15.20 12.12
C ILE A 40 -0.69 -16.27 11.15
N SER A 41 -0.72 -17.56 11.53
CA SER A 41 -0.34 -18.65 10.62
C SER A 41 -1.24 -18.72 9.39
N THR A 42 -2.57 -18.63 9.58
CA THR A 42 -3.55 -18.60 8.48
C THR A 42 -3.34 -17.41 7.55
N LEU A 43 -3.04 -16.24 8.11
CA LEU A 43 -2.73 -15.03 7.32
C LEU A 43 -1.44 -15.23 6.50
N CYS A 44 -0.37 -15.70 7.12
CA CYS A 44 0.89 -15.98 6.44
C CYS A 44 0.72 -17.03 5.34
N GLU A 45 0.03 -18.14 5.61
CA GLU A 45 -0.27 -19.15 4.60
C GLU A 45 -1.08 -18.58 3.42
N SER A 46 -2.06 -17.71 3.72
CA SER A 46 -2.88 -17.08 2.70
C SER A 46 -2.06 -16.16 1.80
N PHE A 47 -1.19 -15.33 2.37
CA PHE A 47 -0.27 -14.50 1.59
C PHE A 47 0.72 -15.33 0.77
N ASN A 48 1.23 -16.43 1.31
CA ASN A 48 2.15 -17.31 0.61
C ASN A 48 1.51 -18.07 -0.58
N LYS A 49 0.18 -18.11 -0.65
CA LYS A 49 -0.54 -18.68 -1.80
C LYS A 49 -0.52 -17.78 -3.04
N ILE A 50 -0.17 -16.51 -2.91
CA ILE A 50 -0.04 -15.60 -4.06
C ILE A 50 1.21 -15.98 -4.85
N LYS A 51 1.03 -16.62 -6.01
CA LYS A 51 2.13 -17.09 -6.87
C LYS A 51 2.13 -16.46 -8.25
N ASP A 52 1.12 -15.70 -8.57
CA ASP A 52 0.95 -15.05 -9.87
C ASP A 52 0.85 -13.53 -9.75
N ASN A 53 0.78 -12.86 -10.88
CA ASN A 53 0.68 -11.40 -10.94
C ASN A 53 -0.78 -10.91 -11.05
N LYS A 54 -1.73 -11.66 -10.52
CA LYS A 54 -3.14 -11.25 -10.54
C LYS A 54 -3.46 -10.39 -9.33
N PRO A 55 -4.33 -9.38 -9.48
CA PRO A 55 -4.87 -8.65 -8.34
C PRO A 55 -5.54 -9.62 -7.36
N THR A 56 -5.15 -9.53 -6.10
CA THR A 56 -5.65 -10.42 -5.05
C THR A 56 -6.20 -9.57 -3.91
N ALA A 57 -7.44 -9.82 -3.51
CA ALA A 57 -8.06 -9.20 -2.36
C ALA A 57 -8.24 -10.25 -1.25
N PHE A 58 -7.85 -9.89 -0.03
CA PHE A 58 -8.07 -10.70 1.17
C PHE A 58 -9.18 -10.09 2.02
N ILE A 59 -10.18 -10.88 2.33
CA ILE A 59 -11.23 -10.50 3.27
C ILE A 59 -10.97 -11.24 4.57
N ALA A 60 -10.49 -10.53 5.59
CA ALA A 60 -10.23 -11.08 6.91
C ALA A 60 -11.41 -10.78 7.85
N TYR A 61 -12.04 -11.82 8.38
CA TYR A 61 -13.03 -11.64 9.41
C TYR A 61 -12.33 -11.33 10.75
N THR A 62 -12.50 -10.11 11.22
CA THR A 62 -11.85 -9.62 12.45
C THR A 62 -12.86 -8.96 13.38
N ILE A 63 -12.52 -8.93 14.67
CA ILE A 63 -13.29 -8.23 15.69
C ILE A 63 -12.43 -7.04 16.17
N LYS A 64 -12.97 -5.84 16.09
CA LYS A 64 -12.26 -4.66 16.57
C LYS A 64 -11.97 -4.77 18.07
N GLY A 65 -10.72 -4.55 18.45
CA GLY A 65 -10.26 -4.72 19.84
C GLY A 65 -10.13 -6.17 20.29
N TRP A 66 -10.02 -7.12 19.35
CA TRP A 66 -9.84 -8.54 19.68
C TRP A 66 -8.71 -8.77 20.67
N GLY A 67 -8.92 -9.64 21.63
CA GLY A 67 -7.97 -9.93 22.73
C GLY A 67 -8.05 -8.95 23.92
N THR A 68 -8.75 -7.81 23.76
CA THR A 68 -8.90 -6.83 24.86
C THR A 68 -10.26 -7.00 25.58
N PRO A 69 -10.40 -6.48 26.82
CA PRO A 69 -11.68 -6.48 27.54
C PRO A 69 -12.82 -5.76 26.82
N LEU A 70 -12.52 -4.87 25.87
CA LEU A 70 -13.50 -4.11 25.09
C LEU A 70 -13.71 -4.68 23.68
N ALA A 71 -13.28 -5.92 23.41
CA ALA A 71 -13.44 -6.55 22.09
C ALA A 71 -14.90 -6.52 21.63
N GLY A 72 -15.15 -5.99 20.42
CA GLY A 72 -16.48 -5.90 19.84
C GLY A 72 -17.44 -4.90 20.53
N HIS A 73 -17.03 -4.24 21.59
CA HIS A 73 -17.85 -3.24 22.26
C HIS A 73 -17.94 -1.95 21.44
N LYS A 74 -19.09 -1.27 21.48
CA LYS A 74 -19.30 0.00 20.74
C LYS A 74 -18.29 1.09 21.10
N ASP A 75 -17.83 1.12 22.35
CA ASP A 75 -16.92 2.14 22.86
C ASP A 75 -15.43 1.76 22.70
N ASN A 76 -15.10 0.62 22.09
CA ASN A 76 -13.71 0.16 21.98
C ASN A 76 -12.83 1.07 21.10
N HIS A 77 -13.42 2.02 20.37
CA HIS A 77 -12.68 2.98 19.55
C HIS A 77 -11.92 4.02 20.39
N ALA A 78 -12.54 4.49 21.46
CA ALA A 78 -11.98 5.56 22.29
C ALA A 78 -12.18 5.32 23.81
N GLY A 79 -12.84 4.22 24.18
CA GLY A 79 -13.06 3.86 25.59
C GLY A 79 -11.76 3.45 26.27
N LEU A 80 -11.56 3.97 27.48
CA LEU A 80 -10.44 3.57 28.32
C LEU A 80 -10.86 2.41 29.21
N MET A 81 -9.96 1.45 29.40
CA MET A 81 -10.15 0.37 30.35
C MET A 81 -10.07 0.90 31.79
N THR A 82 -10.92 0.39 32.64
CA THR A 82 -10.82 0.63 34.08
C THR A 82 -9.58 -0.07 34.66
N LYS A 83 -9.13 0.34 35.83
CA LYS A 83 -8.00 -0.33 36.50
C LYS A 83 -8.23 -1.82 36.67
N ALA A 84 -9.44 -2.23 37.08
CA ALA A 84 -9.80 -3.64 37.23
C ALA A 84 -9.71 -4.41 35.91
N GLN A 85 -10.16 -3.82 34.81
CA GLN A 85 -10.03 -4.40 33.46
C GLN A 85 -8.56 -4.51 33.03
N MET A 86 -7.74 -3.51 33.36
CA MET A 86 -6.30 -3.55 33.06
C MET A 86 -5.59 -4.66 33.87
N ASP A 87 -5.93 -4.80 35.16
CA ASP A 87 -5.35 -5.82 36.04
C ASP A 87 -5.75 -7.23 35.57
N ASP A 88 -7.01 -7.45 35.17
CA ASP A 88 -7.48 -8.72 34.59
C ASP A 88 -6.80 -8.99 33.22
N PHE A 89 -6.68 -7.98 32.38
CA PHE A 89 -6.03 -8.12 31.09
C PHE A 89 -4.54 -8.44 31.22
N LYS A 90 -3.84 -7.78 32.15
CA LYS A 90 -2.46 -8.07 32.49
C LYS A 90 -2.29 -9.52 32.97
N SER A 91 -3.19 -9.97 33.83
CA SER A 91 -3.16 -11.36 34.34
C SER A 91 -3.39 -12.37 33.21
N LYS A 92 -4.28 -12.10 32.27
CA LYS A 92 -4.52 -12.95 31.08
C LYS A 92 -3.32 -13.01 30.13
N LEU A 93 -2.53 -11.94 30.09
CA LEU A 93 -1.29 -11.88 29.31
C LEU A 93 -0.08 -12.44 30.07
N GLU A 94 -0.26 -12.93 31.31
CA GLU A 94 0.80 -13.47 32.17
C GLU A 94 1.94 -12.50 32.43
N ILE A 95 1.65 -11.17 32.40
CA ILE A 95 2.65 -10.12 32.64
C ILE A 95 2.82 -9.91 34.14
N ASN A 96 4.05 -10.06 34.62
CA ASN A 96 4.41 -9.83 36.05
C ASN A 96 4.39 -8.34 36.41
N ASN A 97 4.26 -8.05 37.70
CA ASN A 97 4.34 -6.69 38.21
C ASN A 97 5.74 -6.10 38.01
N GLY A 98 5.77 -4.93 37.39
CA GLY A 98 7.02 -4.24 37.07
C GLY A 98 7.65 -4.63 35.73
N GLU A 99 7.03 -5.59 34.99
CA GLU A 99 7.50 -6.07 33.69
C GLU A 99 6.67 -5.58 32.50
N GLU A 100 5.73 -4.68 32.73
CA GLU A 100 4.78 -4.20 31.73
C GLU A 100 5.44 -3.56 30.49
N TRP A 101 6.67 -3.09 30.65
CA TRP A 101 7.45 -2.46 29.58
C TRP A 101 8.64 -3.31 29.11
N ASN A 102 8.81 -4.52 29.71
CA ASN A 102 9.83 -5.43 29.26
C ASN A 102 9.41 -6.10 27.94
N ARG A 103 10.32 -6.07 26.98
CA ARG A 103 10.07 -6.72 25.68
C ARG A 103 10.38 -8.21 25.80
N PHE A 104 9.41 -9.04 25.41
CA PHE A 104 9.60 -10.48 25.26
C PHE A 104 10.18 -11.17 26.53
N SER A 105 9.82 -10.68 27.71
CA SER A 105 10.32 -11.22 28.98
C SER A 105 9.93 -12.68 29.23
N ASP A 106 8.82 -13.12 28.66
CA ASP A 106 8.27 -14.46 28.73
C ASP A 106 8.63 -15.34 27.53
N GLU A 107 9.31 -14.78 26.51
CA GLU A 107 9.68 -15.51 25.31
C GLU A 107 10.80 -16.51 25.59
N LYS A 108 10.46 -17.80 25.48
CA LYS A 108 11.42 -18.92 25.66
C LYS A 108 12.03 -19.39 24.32
N SER A 109 11.81 -18.65 23.25
CA SER A 109 12.30 -19.00 21.93
C SER A 109 13.82 -18.88 21.84
N GLU A 110 14.46 -19.81 21.16
CA GLU A 110 15.89 -19.73 20.80
C GLU A 110 16.17 -18.60 19.78
N LEU A 111 15.09 -18.04 19.19
CA LEU A 111 15.18 -16.91 18.27
C LEU A 111 15.39 -15.62 19.06
N ASN A 112 16.49 -14.93 18.77
CA ASN A 112 16.68 -13.58 19.26
C ASN A 112 15.76 -12.61 18.49
N ILE A 113 14.54 -12.43 19.02
CA ILE A 113 13.50 -11.60 18.40
C ILE A 113 13.98 -10.15 18.23
N ASP A 114 14.72 -9.61 19.18
CA ASP A 114 15.28 -8.26 19.06
C ASP A 114 16.24 -8.12 17.87
N GLU A 115 17.10 -9.10 17.64
CA GLU A 115 17.98 -9.11 16.47
C GLU A 115 17.20 -9.29 15.16
N TYR A 116 16.17 -10.12 15.17
CA TYR A 116 15.30 -10.28 14.02
C TYR A 116 14.60 -8.95 13.67
N ILE A 117 13.99 -8.29 14.65
CA ILE A 117 13.31 -7.00 14.45
C ILE A 117 14.29 -5.95 13.92
N LYS A 118 15.51 -5.86 14.45
CA LYS A 118 16.55 -4.93 13.98
C LYS A 118 16.93 -5.14 12.50
N LYS A 119 16.75 -6.35 11.98
CA LYS A 119 17.03 -6.69 10.57
C LYS A 119 15.91 -6.32 9.63
N LEU A 120 14.70 -6.03 10.11
CA LEU A 120 13.58 -5.67 9.27
C LEU A 120 13.84 -4.35 8.51
N PRO A 121 13.44 -4.25 7.23
CA PRO A 121 13.75 -3.08 6.41
C PRO A 121 13.33 -1.74 7.04
N PHE A 122 12.13 -1.68 7.60
CA PHE A 122 11.59 -0.46 8.22
C PHE A 122 12.30 -0.07 9.54
N GLN A 123 12.95 -1.01 10.23
CA GLN A 123 13.74 -0.72 11.43
C GLN A 123 15.09 -0.08 11.11
N LYS A 124 15.61 -0.31 9.90
CA LYS A 124 16.90 0.26 9.46
C LYS A 124 16.83 1.77 9.21
N VAL A 125 15.64 2.30 8.98
CA VAL A 125 15.44 3.70 8.62
C VAL A 125 15.59 4.64 9.82
N GLY A 126 15.30 4.17 11.04
CA GLY A 126 15.35 4.96 12.29
C GLY A 126 14.54 6.27 12.19
N HIS A 127 13.96 6.71 13.28
CA HIS A 127 13.07 7.86 13.44
C HIS A 127 13.11 8.90 12.31
N ARG A 128 12.33 8.71 11.23
CA ARG A 128 12.06 9.67 10.14
C ARG A 128 13.27 10.45 9.58
N LYS A 129 14.48 9.92 9.71
CA LYS A 129 15.69 10.51 9.14
C LYS A 129 16.15 9.68 7.96
N PHE A 130 15.97 10.23 6.77
CA PHE A 130 16.56 9.65 5.58
C PHE A 130 18.06 9.51 5.75
N ARG A 131 18.60 8.32 5.59
CA ARG A 131 20.02 7.98 5.72
C ARG A 131 20.64 7.53 4.40
N GLY A 132 19.86 7.53 3.34
CA GLY A 132 20.36 7.20 2.00
C GLY A 132 21.39 8.19 1.49
N ASN A 133 22.06 7.81 0.42
CA ASN A 133 23.02 8.67 -0.24
C ASN A 133 22.37 9.98 -0.71
N LYS A 134 23.14 11.06 -0.65
CA LYS A 134 22.70 12.34 -1.19
C LYS A 134 22.54 12.23 -2.70
N ILE A 135 21.33 12.49 -3.19
CA ILE A 135 21.04 12.52 -4.61
C ILE A 135 21.38 13.91 -5.15
N ILE A 136 22.21 13.95 -6.18
CA ILE A 136 22.53 15.19 -6.87
C ILE A 136 21.48 15.37 -7.97
N VAL A 137 20.65 16.39 -7.80
CA VAL A 137 19.65 16.75 -8.81
C VAL A 137 20.34 17.34 -10.03
N ASP A 138 19.98 16.86 -11.21
CA ASP A 138 20.51 17.35 -12.47
C ASP A 138 20.19 18.85 -12.67
N LYS A 139 21.03 19.53 -13.43
CA LYS A 139 20.77 20.94 -13.81
C LYS A 139 19.40 21.06 -14.48
N PRO A 140 18.67 22.15 -14.22
CA PRO A 140 17.41 22.43 -14.88
C PRO A 140 17.51 22.39 -16.41
N ILE A 141 16.51 21.85 -17.05
CA ILE A 141 16.38 21.88 -18.51
C ILE A 141 15.69 23.19 -18.89
N LEU A 142 16.35 23.99 -19.68
CA LEU A 142 15.79 25.24 -20.21
C LEU A 142 15.08 24.95 -21.52
N ILE A 143 13.87 25.44 -21.67
CA ILE A 143 13.09 25.41 -22.90
C ILE A 143 13.15 26.80 -23.54
N ASN A 144 13.72 26.88 -24.73
CA ASN A 144 13.95 28.15 -25.43
C ASN A 144 12.85 28.48 -26.47
N ASP A 145 11.73 27.78 -26.41
CA ASP A 145 10.60 28.00 -27.34
C ASP A 145 9.82 29.25 -26.93
N ASN A 146 9.68 30.22 -27.84
CA ASN A 146 8.99 31.48 -27.58
C ASN A 146 7.48 31.34 -27.35
N LYS A 147 6.86 30.27 -27.85
CA LYS A 147 5.43 29.98 -27.67
C LYS A 147 5.25 28.50 -27.44
N ILE A 148 5.13 28.11 -26.20
CA ILE A 148 4.89 26.73 -25.80
C ILE A 148 3.93 26.71 -24.60
N SER A 149 2.99 25.75 -24.57
CA SER A 149 2.16 25.55 -23.37
C SER A 149 3.01 24.95 -22.23
N THR A 150 2.63 25.22 -21.00
CA THR A 150 3.28 24.64 -19.81
C THR A 150 3.24 23.11 -19.84
N GLN A 151 2.16 22.53 -20.30
CA GLN A 151 2.01 21.07 -20.47
C GLN A 151 2.99 20.50 -21.50
N SER A 152 3.15 21.18 -22.67
CA SER A 152 4.14 20.75 -23.67
C SER A 152 5.57 20.96 -23.18
N ALA A 153 5.85 22.03 -22.45
CA ALA A 153 7.15 22.27 -21.83
C ALA A 153 7.48 21.17 -20.82
N PHE A 154 6.53 20.79 -19.97
CA PHE A 154 6.67 19.69 -19.03
C PHE A 154 7.06 18.37 -19.73
N GLY A 155 6.32 17.99 -20.79
CA GLY A 155 6.65 16.79 -21.58
C GLY A 155 8.04 16.83 -22.21
N LYS A 156 8.46 18.01 -22.76
CA LYS A 156 9.81 18.19 -23.29
C LYS A 156 10.91 18.10 -22.22
N ILE A 157 10.66 18.61 -21.03
CA ILE A 157 11.59 18.52 -19.90
C ILE A 157 11.78 17.05 -19.50
N LEU A 158 10.69 16.31 -19.37
CA LEU A 158 10.77 14.88 -19.05
C LEU A 158 11.47 14.08 -20.15
N ASP A 159 11.19 14.34 -21.44
CA ASP A 159 11.90 13.70 -22.55
C ASP A 159 13.42 14.02 -22.53
N ALA A 160 13.79 15.25 -22.17
CA ALA A 160 15.19 15.62 -22.04
C ALA A 160 15.87 14.92 -20.85
N TYR A 161 15.20 14.77 -19.72
CA TYR A 161 15.69 13.95 -18.61
C TYR A 161 15.74 12.46 -18.96
N ALA A 162 14.78 11.95 -19.71
CA ALA A 162 14.77 10.55 -20.15
C ALA A 162 15.98 10.14 -21.01
N LYS A 163 16.64 11.12 -21.66
CA LYS A 163 17.86 10.92 -22.45
C LYS A 163 19.12 10.83 -21.59
N LYS A 164 19.03 11.20 -20.31
CA LYS A 164 20.14 11.13 -19.36
C LYS A 164 20.09 9.82 -18.60
N ASP A 165 21.25 9.33 -18.24
CA ASP A 165 21.41 8.12 -17.41
C ASP A 165 22.17 8.51 -16.13
N THR A 166 21.44 9.21 -15.23
CA THR A 166 21.97 9.70 -13.95
C THR A 166 21.22 9.06 -12.79
N ASP A 167 21.81 9.05 -11.62
CA ASP A 167 21.14 8.57 -10.40
C ASP A 167 19.83 9.31 -10.15
N PHE A 168 19.77 10.61 -10.44
CA PHE A 168 18.54 11.40 -10.35
C PHE A 168 17.47 10.90 -11.31
N THR A 169 17.81 10.72 -12.60
CA THR A 169 16.81 10.31 -13.61
C THR A 169 16.33 8.88 -13.45
N SER A 170 17.16 7.98 -12.90
CA SER A 170 16.77 6.60 -12.59
C SER A 170 15.73 6.52 -11.46
N ARG A 171 15.62 7.56 -10.65
CA ARG A 171 14.70 7.65 -9.51
C ARG A 171 13.38 8.38 -9.82
N ILE A 172 13.24 8.93 -11.02
CA ILE A 172 11.97 9.52 -11.46
C ILE A 172 11.00 8.40 -11.79
N LEU A 173 9.87 8.38 -11.10
CA LEU A 173 8.76 7.49 -11.34
C LEU A 173 7.54 8.30 -11.77
N THR A 174 7.01 8.03 -12.94
CA THR A 174 5.78 8.70 -13.40
C THR A 174 4.57 7.78 -13.27
N THR A 175 3.39 8.34 -13.06
CA THR A 175 2.14 7.58 -13.02
C THR A 175 0.97 8.43 -13.51
N SER A 176 -0.05 7.78 -14.03
CA SER A 176 -1.20 8.44 -14.65
C SER A 176 -2.43 7.54 -14.64
N PRO A 177 -3.65 8.09 -14.47
CA PRO A 177 -4.90 7.34 -14.56
C PRO A 177 -5.46 7.36 -15.98
N ASP A 178 -4.82 6.63 -16.90
CA ASP A 178 -5.23 6.51 -18.33
C ASP A 178 -5.20 7.83 -19.14
N VAL A 179 -4.36 8.78 -18.72
CA VAL A 179 -4.23 10.07 -19.43
C VAL A 179 -2.79 10.37 -19.85
N SER A 180 -1.93 9.36 -19.91
CA SER A 180 -0.48 9.48 -20.16
C SER A 180 -0.15 10.21 -21.46
N VAL A 181 -0.85 9.93 -22.55
CA VAL A 181 -0.61 10.54 -23.86
C VAL A 181 -1.07 12.00 -23.87
N SER A 182 -2.30 12.24 -23.41
CA SER A 182 -2.89 13.57 -23.38
C SER A 182 -2.23 14.54 -22.39
N THR A 183 -1.52 14.02 -21.39
CA THR A 183 -0.72 14.80 -20.45
C THR A 183 0.77 14.90 -20.83
N ASN A 184 1.10 14.56 -22.09
CA ASN A 184 2.45 14.65 -22.67
C ASN A 184 3.53 13.76 -22.00
N LEU A 185 3.15 12.63 -21.42
CA LEU A 185 4.10 11.62 -20.92
C LEU A 185 4.63 10.66 -21.99
N GLY A 186 4.03 10.65 -23.19
CA GLY A 186 4.33 9.65 -24.23
C GLY A 186 5.82 9.51 -24.57
N SER A 187 6.57 10.62 -24.71
CA SER A 187 8.01 10.58 -24.99
C SER A 187 8.83 10.00 -23.83
N TRP A 188 8.45 10.31 -22.58
CA TRP A 188 9.06 9.73 -21.40
C TRP A 188 8.85 8.20 -21.38
N ILE A 189 7.59 7.76 -21.55
CA ILE A 189 7.23 6.33 -21.51
C ILE A 189 7.91 5.55 -22.65
N ASN A 190 7.97 6.14 -23.85
CA ASN A 190 8.68 5.51 -24.98
C ASN A 190 10.16 5.23 -24.70
N ARG A 191 10.80 5.98 -23.79
CA ARG A 191 12.21 5.82 -23.43
C ARG A 191 12.42 5.01 -22.17
N LYS A 192 11.59 5.22 -21.15
CA LYS A 192 11.75 4.66 -19.81
C LYS A 192 10.86 3.46 -19.53
N GLY A 193 9.94 3.15 -20.45
CA GLY A 193 9.07 1.97 -20.38
C GLY A 193 7.98 2.04 -19.33
N LEU A 194 7.08 1.09 -19.43
CA LEU A 194 6.02 0.80 -18.47
C LEU A 194 6.51 -0.25 -17.47
N PHE A 195 6.24 0.00 -16.19
CA PHE A 195 6.56 -0.97 -15.16
C PHE A 195 5.64 -2.19 -15.26
N SER A 196 6.24 -3.36 -15.26
CA SER A 196 5.56 -4.64 -15.08
C SER A 196 6.49 -5.59 -14.31
N ARG A 197 5.94 -6.40 -13.42
CA ARG A 197 6.72 -7.41 -12.69
C ARG A 197 7.36 -8.48 -13.58
N LYS A 198 6.88 -8.61 -14.80
CA LYS A 198 7.40 -9.53 -15.82
C LYS A 198 7.42 -8.83 -17.17
N ASP A 199 8.36 -9.20 -17.99
CA ASP A 199 8.32 -8.81 -19.38
C ASP A 199 7.05 -9.36 -20.03
N THR A 200 6.38 -8.53 -20.79
CA THR A 200 5.16 -8.89 -21.51
C THR A 200 5.36 -8.67 -23.01
N SER A 201 4.89 -9.62 -23.82
CA SER A 201 4.89 -9.44 -25.26
C SER A 201 3.86 -8.40 -25.69
N ASP A 202 4.23 -7.57 -26.65
CA ASP A 202 3.32 -6.62 -27.28
C ASP A 202 2.61 -7.28 -28.45
N ILE A 203 1.39 -7.76 -28.22
CA ILE A 203 0.56 -8.45 -29.25
C ILE A 203 0.31 -7.52 -30.45
N PHE A 204 0.21 -6.22 -30.27
CA PHE A 204 -0.02 -5.28 -31.38
C PHE A 204 1.23 -5.13 -32.25
N LYS A 205 2.41 -5.14 -31.63
CA LYS A 205 3.68 -5.17 -32.36
C LYS A 205 3.84 -6.47 -33.15
N ASP A 206 3.49 -7.60 -32.55
CA ASP A 206 3.54 -8.91 -33.22
C ASP A 206 2.58 -8.95 -34.43
N ARG A 207 1.43 -8.28 -34.30
CA ARG A 207 0.46 -8.12 -35.40
C ARG A 207 0.79 -6.99 -36.37
N LYS A 208 1.94 -6.33 -36.23
CA LYS A 208 2.39 -5.20 -37.06
C LYS A 208 1.39 -4.04 -37.13
N ILE A 209 0.64 -3.79 -36.06
CA ILE A 209 -0.29 -2.67 -35.98
C ILE A 209 0.54 -1.40 -35.71
N PRO A 210 0.50 -0.38 -36.58
CA PRO A 210 1.26 0.85 -36.39
C PRO A 210 0.80 1.60 -35.14
N SER A 211 1.76 2.01 -34.28
CA SER A 211 1.50 2.88 -33.15
C SER A 211 2.67 3.85 -32.95
N ALA A 212 2.35 5.10 -32.61
CA ALA A 212 3.33 6.07 -32.16
C ALA A 212 3.84 5.75 -30.73
N GLN A 213 3.10 4.90 -30.01
CA GLN A 213 3.42 4.47 -28.66
C GLN A 213 4.27 3.22 -28.72
N LYS A 214 5.55 3.37 -28.39
CA LYS A 214 6.53 2.25 -28.36
C LYS A 214 6.71 1.76 -26.93
N TRP A 215 5.62 1.52 -26.23
CA TRP A 215 5.66 1.15 -24.83
C TRP A 215 6.15 -0.27 -24.65
N ILE A 216 7.14 -0.42 -23.80
CA ILE A 216 7.70 -1.72 -23.44
C ILE A 216 7.39 -1.94 -21.96
N PHE A 217 6.84 -3.10 -21.65
CA PHE A 217 6.55 -3.51 -20.28
C PHE A 217 7.76 -4.29 -19.73
N SER A 218 8.35 -3.80 -18.66
CA SER A 218 9.48 -4.48 -18.02
C SER A 218 9.58 -4.13 -16.52
N PRO A 219 10.31 -4.93 -15.72
CA PRO A 219 10.60 -4.61 -14.33
C PRO A 219 11.37 -3.30 -14.13
N ASP A 220 12.10 -2.85 -15.14
CA ASP A 220 12.88 -1.61 -15.12
C ASP A 220 12.08 -0.37 -15.59
N GLY A 221 10.81 -0.55 -15.96
CA GLY A 221 9.95 0.54 -16.43
C GLY A 221 9.74 1.61 -15.36
N GLN A 222 9.82 2.88 -15.77
CA GLN A 222 9.69 4.03 -14.87
C GLN A 222 8.32 4.73 -14.97
N HIS A 223 7.35 4.13 -15.61
CA HIS A 223 5.96 4.59 -15.63
C HIS A 223 5.00 3.50 -15.15
N ILE A 224 4.11 3.87 -14.25
CA ILE A 224 3.03 2.99 -13.78
C ILE A 224 1.70 3.52 -14.32
N GLU A 225 1.12 2.77 -15.24
CA GLU A 225 -0.20 3.06 -15.78
C GLU A 225 -1.27 2.41 -14.89
N LEU A 226 -2.22 3.21 -14.40
CA LEU A 226 -3.20 2.78 -13.40
C LEU A 226 -4.59 2.49 -13.99
N GLY A 227 -4.80 2.79 -15.27
CA GLY A 227 -6.15 2.85 -15.80
C GLY A 227 -6.97 4.01 -15.20
N ILE A 228 -8.26 4.09 -15.50
CA ILE A 228 -9.13 5.20 -15.05
C ILE A 228 -9.42 5.05 -13.55
N ALA A 229 -8.49 5.52 -12.72
CA ALA A 229 -8.54 5.35 -11.27
C ALA A 229 -7.78 6.47 -10.52
N GLU A 230 -8.37 7.64 -10.39
CA GLU A 230 -7.73 8.81 -9.76
C GLU A 230 -7.43 8.61 -8.28
N MET A 231 -8.27 7.87 -7.56
CA MET A 231 -7.99 7.51 -6.17
C MET A 231 -6.68 6.69 -6.07
N ASN A 232 -6.48 5.72 -6.96
CA ASN A 232 -5.26 4.91 -7.00
C ASN A 232 -4.03 5.73 -7.35
N LEU A 233 -4.17 6.80 -8.16
CA LEU A 233 -3.08 7.73 -8.44
C LEU A 233 -2.51 8.30 -7.15
N PHE A 234 -3.36 8.86 -6.28
CA PHE A 234 -2.90 9.47 -5.03
C PHE A 234 -2.40 8.45 -4.01
N ILE A 235 -3.00 7.26 -3.95
CA ILE A 235 -2.49 6.15 -3.13
C ILE A 235 -1.09 5.72 -3.59
N MET A 236 -0.88 5.59 -4.91
CA MET A 236 0.41 5.23 -5.49
C MET A 236 1.47 6.31 -5.23
N LEU A 237 1.13 7.56 -5.43
CA LEU A 237 2.02 8.69 -5.17
C LEU A 237 2.40 8.78 -3.69
N GLY A 238 1.44 8.58 -2.80
CA GLY A 238 1.68 8.51 -1.36
C GLY A 238 2.67 7.40 -1.00
N SER A 239 2.43 6.20 -1.49
CA SER A 239 3.30 5.05 -1.23
C SER A 239 4.72 5.23 -1.80
N ALA A 240 4.84 5.66 -3.04
CA ALA A 240 6.13 5.93 -3.67
C ALA A 240 6.86 7.12 -3.03
N GLY A 241 6.10 8.14 -2.58
CA GLY A 241 6.63 9.30 -1.86
C GLY A 241 7.21 8.99 -0.49
N LEU A 242 6.78 7.87 0.13
CA LEU A 242 7.30 7.37 1.41
C LEU A 242 8.46 6.38 1.27
N SER A 243 8.89 6.06 0.06
CA SER A 243 9.95 5.07 -0.19
C SER A 243 11.24 5.35 0.58
N HIS A 244 11.56 6.61 0.79
CA HIS A 244 12.74 7.02 1.55
C HIS A 244 12.67 6.67 3.05
N GLU A 245 11.47 6.64 3.62
CA GLU A 245 11.27 6.23 5.02
C GLU A 245 11.19 4.71 5.17
N LEU A 246 10.50 4.06 4.23
CA LEU A 246 10.24 2.63 4.29
C LEU A 246 11.47 1.79 3.89
N PHE A 247 12.20 2.24 2.85
CA PHE A 247 13.28 1.46 2.23
C PHE A 247 14.62 2.16 2.19
N ASN A 248 14.72 3.37 2.75
CA ASN A 248 15.90 4.22 2.69
C ASN A 248 16.36 4.55 1.26
N GLU A 249 15.43 4.50 0.31
CA GLU A 249 15.64 4.81 -1.10
C GLU A 249 14.66 5.90 -1.54
N ARG A 250 15.19 7.02 -2.01
CA ARG A 250 14.35 8.13 -2.44
C ARG A 250 13.95 7.99 -3.89
N LEU A 251 12.66 8.03 -4.14
CA LEU A 251 12.08 8.21 -5.46
C LEU A 251 11.61 9.66 -5.66
N PHE A 252 11.43 10.06 -6.91
CA PHE A 252 10.81 11.31 -7.35
C PHE A 252 9.50 10.98 -8.10
N PRO A 253 8.42 10.68 -7.36
CA PRO A 253 7.15 10.33 -7.99
C PRO A 253 6.50 11.57 -8.60
N ILE A 254 6.04 11.45 -9.84
CA ILE A 254 5.33 12.49 -10.58
C ILE A 254 4.03 11.90 -11.11
N GLY A 255 2.91 12.42 -10.64
CA GLY A 255 1.57 12.05 -11.14
C GLY A 255 1.03 13.10 -12.09
N THR A 256 0.39 12.68 -13.17
CA THR A 256 -0.37 13.58 -14.05
C THR A 256 -1.84 13.23 -14.01
N VAL A 257 -2.69 14.24 -13.99
CA VAL A 257 -4.13 14.08 -13.93
C VAL A 257 -4.80 15.31 -14.53
N TYR A 258 -6.01 15.17 -15.06
CA TYR A 258 -6.82 16.35 -15.42
C TYR A 258 -7.25 17.09 -14.15
N ASP A 259 -7.15 18.41 -14.19
CA ASP A 259 -7.47 19.30 -13.06
C ASP A 259 -8.85 19.05 -12.45
N SER A 260 -9.87 18.85 -13.28
CA SER A 260 -11.23 18.54 -12.84
C SER A 260 -11.35 17.22 -12.05
N PHE A 261 -10.41 16.29 -12.21
CA PHE A 261 -10.46 14.97 -11.58
C PHE A 261 -9.61 14.85 -10.31
N ILE A 262 -8.88 15.89 -9.93
CA ILE A 262 -8.14 15.92 -8.66
C ILE A 262 -9.10 15.65 -7.48
N ALA A 263 -10.30 16.21 -7.52
CA ALA A 263 -11.29 16.04 -6.48
C ALA A 263 -11.72 14.58 -6.24
N ARG A 264 -11.61 13.70 -7.27
CA ARG A 264 -11.96 12.26 -7.14
C ARG A 264 -11.01 11.49 -6.23
N GLY A 265 -9.80 11.99 -6.02
CA GLY A 265 -8.80 11.35 -5.17
C GLY A 265 -8.40 12.19 -3.96
N LEU A 266 -9.18 13.22 -3.60
CA LEU A 266 -8.82 14.19 -2.58
C LEU A 266 -8.58 13.56 -1.20
N ASP A 267 -9.35 12.55 -0.83
CA ASP A 267 -9.17 11.84 0.43
C ASP A 267 -7.77 11.18 0.51
N ALA A 268 -7.40 10.42 -0.52
CA ALA A 268 -6.08 9.79 -0.59
C ALA A 268 -4.95 10.83 -0.67
N LEU A 269 -5.17 11.95 -1.37
CA LEU A 269 -4.21 13.07 -1.43
C LEU A 269 -3.98 13.67 -0.03
N ASN A 270 -5.06 13.98 0.69
CA ASN A 270 -5.00 14.52 2.05
C ASN A 270 -4.23 13.57 2.98
N TYR A 271 -4.51 12.27 2.87
CA TYR A 271 -3.84 11.28 3.70
C TYR A 271 -2.36 11.13 3.35
N ALA A 272 -2.01 11.15 2.07
CA ALA A 272 -0.62 11.15 1.63
C ALA A 272 0.16 12.37 2.15
N CYS A 273 -0.46 13.55 2.12
CA CYS A 273 0.12 14.77 2.71
C CYS A 273 0.27 14.66 4.23
N TYR A 274 -0.73 14.09 4.91
CA TYR A 274 -0.66 13.86 6.36
C TYR A 274 0.49 12.94 6.77
N GLN A 275 0.85 12.00 5.90
CA GLN A 275 1.97 11.08 6.10
C GLN A 275 3.35 11.66 5.70
N ASP A 276 3.45 12.92 5.32
CA ASP A 276 4.68 13.51 4.77
C ASP A 276 5.20 12.85 3.49
N ALA A 277 4.33 12.23 2.70
CA ALA A 277 4.72 11.66 1.42
C ALA A 277 5.19 12.76 0.45
N ARG A 278 6.26 12.51 -0.29
CA ARG A 278 6.92 13.49 -1.15
C ARG A 278 6.76 13.13 -2.60
N PHE A 279 5.96 13.89 -3.32
CA PHE A 279 5.64 13.68 -4.73
C PHE A 279 5.29 15.00 -5.42
N ILE A 280 5.19 14.96 -6.74
CA ILE A 280 4.74 16.08 -7.58
C ILE A 280 3.44 15.66 -8.26
N ILE A 281 2.44 16.54 -8.21
CA ILE A 281 1.21 16.41 -9.00
C ILE A 281 1.21 17.48 -10.08
N VAL A 282 0.94 17.07 -11.29
CA VAL A 282 0.78 17.94 -12.45
C VAL A 282 -0.69 17.86 -12.90
N GLY A 283 -1.46 18.86 -12.51
CA GLY A 283 -2.80 19.08 -13.03
C GLY A 283 -2.71 19.64 -14.44
N THR A 284 -3.36 19.00 -15.40
CA THR A 284 -3.42 19.51 -16.77
C THR A 284 -4.84 19.94 -17.08
N PRO A 285 -5.04 21.03 -17.84
CA PRO A 285 -6.37 21.51 -18.14
C PRO A 285 -7.14 20.47 -18.99
N SER A 286 -8.36 20.20 -18.59
CA SER A 286 -9.28 19.30 -19.30
C SER A 286 -9.97 19.98 -20.52
N GLY A 287 -9.61 21.23 -20.78
CA GLY A 287 -10.21 22.09 -21.77
C GLY A 287 -11.17 23.11 -21.15
N VAL A 288 -11.58 24.06 -21.95
CA VAL A 288 -12.66 24.99 -21.56
C VAL A 288 -13.98 24.32 -21.91
N SER A 289 -14.77 24.02 -20.91
CA SER A 289 -16.14 23.51 -21.08
C SER A 289 -17.15 24.65 -20.96
#